data_7ab8fc12aa05fb4c027531ba5fc034c0
#
_entry.id   7ab8fc12aa05fb4c027531ba5fc034c0
#
_cell.length_a   1.000
_cell.length_b   1.000
_cell.length_c   1.000
_cell.angle_alpha   90.00
_cell.angle_beta   90.00
_cell.angle_gamma   90.00
#
_symmetry.space_group_name_H-M   'P 1'
#
loop_
_entity.id
_entity.type
_entity.pdbx_description
1 polymer ?
#
loop_
_entity_poly.entity_id
_entity_poly.type
_entity_poly.pdbx_seq_one_letter_code
_entity_poly.pdbx_strand_id
1 'polypeptide(L)'
;MALHRIAKAGIGIVALAALAVPASAHGIWFAQRAKQLALIYGVGADDLDMVKRLPLVKSVTGYDADWAPVNTSLRAAGPIPVVDSDEPLAAVAAVVDYGYWSKTPDGEWHNKGRDEVPNATLAEHNFKYAVYLGQVPTKPVPLIEGHMLQIVPADLNIPQKMGEPMKVRVYYKGKPIAGATVMQDYINDPDEAAPAKTAADGTATIKLRNQGINVLMAIYVGPTADKKVDHEEYRASLAFVLPHLPE
;
A
#
# COMPACT_ATOMS: atom_id res chain seq x y z
N MET A 1 36.76 -53.22 35.93
CA MET A 1 36.43 -51.80 35.94
C MET A 1 35.95 -51.38 34.53
N ALA A 2 34.65 -51.26 34.28
CA ALA A 2 34.08 -50.89 32.99
C ALA A 2 33.49 -49.49 33.09
N LEU A 3 34.05 -48.53 32.35
CA LEU A 3 33.55 -47.17 32.26
C LEU A 3 32.41 -47.12 31.25
N HIS A 4 31.21 -46.78 31.72
CA HIS A 4 30.06 -46.47 30.87
C HIS A 4 30.20 -45.02 30.35
N ARG A 5 30.30 -44.86 29.05
CA ARG A 5 30.18 -43.57 28.38
C ARG A 5 28.71 -43.30 28.10
N ILE A 6 28.17 -42.28 28.75
CA ILE A 6 26.81 -41.76 28.48
C ILE A 6 26.92 -40.78 27.30
N ALA A 7 26.31 -41.16 26.18
CA ALA A 7 26.13 -40.26 25.03
C ALA A 7 24.95 -39.32 25.30
N LYS A 8 25.21 -38.03 25.36
CA LYS A 8 24.16 -36.99 25.40
C LYS A 8 23.66 -36.75 23.97
N ALA A 9 22.45 -37.19 23.66
CA ALA A 9 21.78 -36.83 22.42
C ALA A 9 21.22 -35.41 22.57
N GLY A 10 21.77 -34.47 21.83
CA GLY A 10 21.25 -33.12 21.69
C GLY A 10 20.03 -33.12 20.74
N ILE A 11 18.86 -32.79 21.23
CA ILE A 11 17.65 -32.55 20.40
C ILE A 11 17.78 -31.14 19.81
N GLY A 12 18.13 -31.08 18.54
CA GLY A 12 18.09 -29.84 17.77
C GLY A 12 16.64 -29.46 17.48
N ILE A 13 16.16 -28.39 18.08
CA ILE A 13 14.87 -27.77 17.73
C ILE A 13 15.09 -27.03 16.39
N VAL A 14 14.60 -27.61 15.31
CA VAL A 14 14.48 -26.92 14.01
C VAL A 14 13.28 -25.97 14.12
N ALA A 15 13.54 -24.69 14.35
CA ALA A 15 12.52 -23.67 14.22
C ALA A 15 12.11 -23.58 12.74
N LEU A 16 10.95 -24.14 12.40
CA LEU A 16 10.30 -23.88 11.11
C LEU A 16 9.89 -22.39 11.13
N ALA A 17 10.68 -21.54 10.48
CA ALA A 17 10.25 -20.21 10.12
C ALA A 17 9.10 -20.40 9.11
N ALA A 18 7.86 -20.23 9.56
CA ALA A 18 6.73 -20.12 8.66
C ALA A 18 6.98 -18.89 7.79
N LEU A 19 7.33 -19.11 6.53
CA LEU A 19 7.31 -18.08 5.50
C LEU A 19 5.84 -17.68 5.36
N ALA A 20 5.47 -16.58 6.02
CA ALA A 20 4.20 -15.92 5.76
C ALA A 20 4.25 -15.47 4.30
N VAL A 21 3.63 -16.24 3.41
CA VAL A 21 3.33 -15.81 2.04
C VAL A 21 2.47 -14.56 2.23
N PRO A 22 2.87 -13.39 1.72
CA PRO A 22 2.01 -12.23 1.79
C PRO A 22 0.70 -12.61 1.12
N ALA A 23 -0.40 -12.55 1.86
CA ALA A 23 -1.71 -12.65 1.23
C ALA A 23 -1.75 -11.53 0.20
N SER A 24 -1.88 -11.89 -1.09
CA SER A 24 -1.99 -10.93 -2.20
C SER A 24 -3.31 -10.17 -2.01
N ALA A 25 -3.31 -9.21 -1.08
CA ALA A 25 -4.46 -8.38 -0.82
C ALA A 25 -4.42 -7.18 -1.76
N HIS A 26 -5.57 -6.89 -2.37
CA HIS A 26 -5.75 -5.81 -3.32
C HIS A 26 -5.38 -4.44 -2.73
N GLY A 27 -4.79 -3.59 -3.55
CA GLY A 27 -4.50 -2.18 -3.24
C GLY A 27 -5.43 -1.23 -3.95
N ILE A 28 -5.26 0.06 -3.67
CA ILE A 28 -5.79 1.15 -4.48
C ILE A 28 -4.63 2.02 -4.95
N TRP A 29 -4.78 2.62 -6.13
CA TRP A 29 -3.84 3.62 -6.66
C TRP A 29 -4.55 4.50 -7.68
N PHE A 30 -3.94 5.62 -8.00
CA PHE A 30 -4.42 6.43 -9.13
C PHE A 30 -3.59 6.14 -10.38
N ALA A 31 -4.25 6.09 -11.52
CA ALA A 31 -3.62 5.95 -12.83
C ALA A 31 -4.41 6.66 -13.92
N GLN A 32 -3.70 7.10 -14.97
CA GLN A 32 -4.35 7.59 -16.19
C GLN A 32 -5.01 6.41 -16.92
N ARG A 33 -6.28 6.56 -17.25
CA ARG A 33 -7.04 5.66 -18.11
C ARG A 33 -7.77 6.49 -19.16
N ALA A 34 -7.48 6.24 -20.44
CA ALA A 34 -8.02 7.02 -21.56
C ALA A 34 -7.86 8.56 -21.35
N LYS A 35 -6.71 9.00 -20.87
CA LYS A 35 -6.36 10.40 -20.54
C LYS A 35 -7.17 11.01 -19.37
N GLN A 36 -7.90 10.20 -18.60
CA GLN A 36 -8.57 10.62 -17.38
C GLN A 36 -7.87 10.00 -16.17
N LEU A 37 -7.68 10.76 -15.12
CA LEU A 37 -7.17 10.21 -13.87
C LEU A 37 -8.27 9.37 -13.21
N ALA A 38 -7.99 8.15 -12.87
CA ALA A 38 -8.94 7.23 -12.26
C ALA A 38 -8.38 6.63 -10.96
N LEU A 39 -9.25 6.37 -10.00
CA LEU A 39 -8.93 5.56 -8.83
C LEU A 39 -9.11 4.09 -9.20
N ILE A 40 -8.04 3.32 -9.11
CA ILE A 40 -8.01 1.90 -9.44
C ILE A 40 -8.04 1.08 -8.15
N TYR A 41 -8.71 -0.05 -8.19
CA TYR A 41 -8.67 -1.09 -7.18
C TYR A 41 -8.24 -2.40 -7.84
N GLY A 42 -7.26 -3.07 -7.30
CA GLY A 42 -6.78 -4.32 -7.91
C GLY A 42 -5.50 -4.83 -7.30
N VAL A 43 -4.84 -5.74 -8.03
CA VAL A 43 -3.53 -6.30 -7.75
C VAL A 43 -2.78 -6.52 -9.06
N GLY A 44 -1.55 -6.07 -9.14
CA GLY A 44 -0.79 -6.17 -10.38
C GLY A 44 -1.49 -5.43 -11.53
N ALA A 45 -1.58 -6.08 -12.67
CA ALA A 45 -2.26 -5.56 -13.86
C ALA A 45 -3.79 -5.75 -13.84
N ASP A 46 -4.33 -6.44 -12.83
CA ASP A 46 -5.76 -6.73 -12.74
C ASP A 46 -6.52 -5.57 -12.09
N ASP A 47 -7.10 -4.72 -12.93
CA ASP A 47 -8.04 -3.67 -12.49
C ASP A 47 -9.41 -4.31 -12.20
N LEU A 48 -9.88 -4.17 -10.97
CA LEU A 48 -11.18 -4.67 -10.53
C LEU A 48 -12.21 -3.55 -10.44
N ASP A 49 -13.50 -3.91 -10.32
CA ASP A 49 -14.61 -2.97 -10.26
C ASP A 49 -14.54 -2.09 -8.99
N MET A 50 -13.88 -0.92 -9.11
CA MET A 50 -13.78 0.06 -8.03
C MET A 50 -15.10 0.82 -7.83
N VAL A 51 -15.96 0.92 -8.85
CA VAL A 51 -17.27 1.62 -8.74
C VAL A 51 -18.16 0.93 -7.72
N LYS A 52 -18.15 -0.40 -7.65
CA LYS A 52 -18.87 -1.15 -6.58
C LYS A 52 -18.35 -0.85 -5.17
N ARG A 53 -17.14 -0.29 -5.06
CA ARG A 53 -16.47 0.03 -3.80
C ARG A 53 -16.52 1.51 -3.43
N LEU A 54 -17.14 2.35 -4.26
CA LEU A 54 -17.31 3.78 -3.96
C LEU A 54 -17.90 4.05 -2.57
N PRO A 55 -18.88 3.27 -2.05
CA PRO A 55 -19.39 3.47 -0.69
C PRO A 55 -18.32 3.28 0.42
N LEU A 56 -17.21 2.63 0.13
CA LEU A 56 -16.10 2.43 1.07
C LEU A 56 -15.09 3.59 1.05
N VAL A 57 -15.16 4.48 0.04
CA VAL A 57 -14.30 5.66 -0.05
C VAL A 57 -14.74 6.67 1.00
N LYS A 58 -13.82 7.00 1.91
CA LYS A 58 -14.06 7.96 2.99
C LYS A 58 -13.75 9.38 2.55
N SER A 59 -12.72 9.55 1.72
CA SER A 59 -12.35 10.85 1.14
C SER A 59 -11.64 10.69 -0.19
N VAL A 60 -11.79 11.69 -1.04
CA VAL A 60 -10.91 12.00 -2.16
C VAL A 60 -10.64 13.50 -2.10
N THR A 61 -9.37 13.89 -2.20
CA THR A 61 -8.96 15.29 -2.11
C THR A 61 -7.90 15.58 -3.16
N GLY A 62 -8.15 16.55 -4.01
CA GLY A 62 -7.18 17.11 -4.92
C GLY A 62 -6.34 18.20 -4.24
N TYR A 63 -5.16 18.45 -4.76
CA TYR A 63 -4.25 19.49 -4.28
C TYR A 63 -3.63 20.24 -5.45
N ASP A 64 -3.43 21.53 -5.26
CA ASP A 64 -2.62 22.36 -6.15
C ASP A 64 -1.10 22.16 -5.87
N ALA A 65 -0.26 22.92 -6.55
CA ALA A 65 1.20 22.84 -6.41
C ALA A 65 1.71 23.29 -5.03
N ASP A 66 0.90 24.05 -4.28
CA ASP A 66 1.19 24.51 -2.93
C ASP A 66 0.62 23.63 -1.83
N TRP A 67 -0.03 22.52 -2.21
CA TRP A 67 -0.76 21.57 -1.36
C TRP A 67 -2.03 22.19 -0.74
N ALA A 68 -2.57 23.27 -1.32
CA ALA A 68 -3.88 23.75 -0.96
C ALA A 68 -4.95 22.78 -1.55
N PRO A 69 -6.01 22.45 -0.78
CA PRO A 69 -7.05 21.55 -1.26
C PRO A 69 -7.84 22.16 -2.40
N VAL A 70 -8.09 21.33 -3.43
CA VAL A 70 -8.92 21.66 -4.60
C VAL A 70 -10.19 20.81 -4.54
N ASN A 71 -11.34 21.40 -4.88
CA ASN A 71 -12.59 20.67 -4.93
C ASN A 71 -12.52 19.52 -5.94
N THR A 72 -12.75 18.30 -5.44
CA THR A 72 -12.49 17.07 -6.18
C THR A 72 -13.54 16.03 -5.85
N SER A 73 -13.98 15.30 -6.84
CA SER A 73 -14.96 14.22 -6.69
C SER A 73 -14.62 13.00 -7.55
N LEU A 74 -15.28 11.89 -7.27
CA LEU A 74 -15.20 10.67 -8.07
C LEU A 74 -16.52 10.46 -8.82
N ARG A 75 -16.43 10.32 -10.14
CA ARG A 75 -17.57 10.01 -11.01
C ARG A 75 -17.39 8.64 -11.64
N ALA A 76 -18.41 7.80 -11.56
CA ALA A 76 -18.40 6.46 -12.18
C ALA A 76 -18.27 6.57 -13.71
N ALA A 77 -17.32 5.80 -14.28
CA ALA A 77 -17.10 5.65 -15.71
C ALA A 77 -16.90 4.16 -16.03
N GLY A 78 -18.00 3.44 -16.22
CA GLY A 78 -17.96 1.97 -16.28
C GLY A 78 -17.53 1.37 -14.93
N PRO A 79 -16.54 0.45 -14.90
CA PRO A 79 -16.06 -0.19 -13.66
C PRO A 79 -15.05 0.65 -12.86
N ILE A 80 -14.60 1.79 -13.41
CA ILE A 80 -13.60 2.65 -12.77
C ILE A 80 -14.18 4.04 -12.49
N PRO A 81 -13.96 4.62 -11.30
CA PRO A 81 -14.28 6.00 -11.02
C PRO A 81 -13.17 6.92 -11.50
N VAL A 82 -13.54 7.94 -12.26
CA VAL A 82 -12.64 9.00 -12.70
C VAL A 82 -12.70 10.19 -11.74
N VAL A 83 -11.58 10.89 -11.67
CA VAL A 83 -11.43 12.09 -10.84
C VAL A 83 -11.93 13.29 -11.65
N ASP A 84 -12.92 13.96 -11.13
CA ASP A 84 -13.39 15.26 -11.62
C ASP A 84 -12.91 16.36 -10.65
N SER A 85 -12.49 17.50 -11.18
CA SER A 85 -11.92 18.62 -10.42
C SER A 85 -12.24 19.94 -11.11
N ASP A 86 -12.45 20.97 -10.30
CA ASP A 86 -12.73 22.33 -10.80
C ASP A 86 -11.46 23.03 -11.33
N GLU A 87 -10.27 22.56 -10.90
CA GLU A 87 -8.97 23.14 -11.23
C GLU A 87 -7.95 22.04 -11.59
N PRO A 88 -6.83 22.39 -12.26
CA PRO A 88 -5.74 21.46 -12.49
C PRO A 88 -5.18 20.91 -11.17
N LEU A 89 -4.94 19.60 -11.11
CA LEU A 89 -4.45 18.91 -9.93
C LEU A 89 -2.95 18.63 -10.01
N ALA A 90 -2.20 19.09 -9.02
CA ALA A 90 -0.80 18.71 -8.82
C ALA A 90 -0.68 17.35 -8.11
N ALA A 91 -1.62 17.05 -7.21
CA ALA A 91 -1.70 15.77 -6.54
C ALA A 91 -3.15 15.40 -6.21
N VAL A 92 -3.41 14.12 -5.97
CA VAL A 92 -4.69 13.61 -5.49
C VAL A 92 -4.45 12.56 -4.43
N ALA A 93 -5.26 12.56 -3.37
CA ALA A 93 -5.22 11.56 -2.31
C ALA A 93 -6.60 10.91 -2.12
N ALA A 94 -6.63 9.64 -1.70
CA ALA A 94 -7.85 8.93 -1.35
C ALA A 94 -7.67 8.05 -0.12
N VAL A 95 -8.75 7.91 0.65
CA VAL A 95 -8.87 7.01 1.80
C VAL A 95 -10.02 6.04 1.55
N VAL A 96 -9.76 4.75 1.70
CA VAL A 96 -10.75 3.68 1.63
C VAL A 96 -10.69 2.85 2.91
N ASP A 97 -11.81 2.73 3.59
CA ASP A 97 -12.01 1.77 4.67
C ASP A 97 -12.62 0.51 4.04
N TYR A 98 -11.78 -0.49 3.81
CA TYR A 98 -12.17 -1.71 3.10
C TYR A 98 -12.93 -2.69 4.01
N GLY A 99 -13.01 -2.40 5.31
CA GLY A 99 -13.80 -3.13 6.29
C GLY A 99 -13.13 -4.37 6.86
N TYR A 100 -13.93 -5.15 7.54
CA TYR A 100 -13.53 -6.34 8.26
C TYR A 100 -13.48 -7.56 7.34
N TRP A 101 -12.45 -8.39 7.53
CA TRP A 101 -12.26 -9.61 6.77
C TRP A 101 -11.78 -10.73 7.70
N SER A 102 -12.41 -11.87 7.61
CA SER A 102 -12.03 -13.05 8.39
C SER A 102 -11.78 -14.24 7.47
N LYS A 103 -10.67 -14.95 7.71
CA LYS A 103 -10.27 -16.14 6.97
C LYS A 103 -10.62 -17.39 7.77
N THR A 104 -11.27 -18.36 7.15
CA THR A 104 -11.62 -19.65 7.75
C THR A 104 -10.56 -20.72 7.49
N PRO A 105 -10.55 -21.88 8.19
CA PRO A 105 -9.55 -22.94 8.03
C PRO A 105 -9.45 -23.53 6.62
N ASP A 106 -10.52 -23.48 5.84
CA ASP A 106 -10.58 -23.89 4.42
C ASP A 106 -9.93 -22.87 3.48
N GLY A 107 -9.51 -21.70 4.01
CA GLY A 107 -8.85 -20.64 3.25
C GLY A 107 -9.78 -19.58 2.68
N GLU A 108 -11.09 -19.71 2.87
CA GLU A 108 -12.07 -18.73 2.37
C GLU A 108 -12.04 -17.43 3.19
N TRP A 109 -12.31 -16.31 2.51
CA TRP A 109 -12.38 -14.98 3.10
C TRP A 109 -13.83 -14.48 3.15
N HIS A 110 -14.25 -14.02 4.33
CA HIS A 110 -15.57 -13.46 4.59
C HIS A 110 -15.44 -11.98 4.97
N ASN A 111 -16.25 -11.12 4.36
CA ASN A 111 -16.28 -9.68 4.68
C ASN A 111 -17.06 -9.44 5.98
N LYS A 112 -16.53 -9.94 7.08
CA LYS A 112 -17.11 -9.90 8.44
C LYS A 112 -16.00 -9.94 9.48
N GLY A 113 -16.28 -9.41 10.68
CA GLY A 113 -15.40 -9.53 11.82
C GLY A 113 -15.44 -10.93 12.45
N ARG A 114 -14.52 -11.20 13.36
CA ARG A 114 -14.43 -12.48 14.11
C ARG A 114 -15.70 -12.79 14.91
N ASP A 115 -16.39 -11.77 15.39
CA ASP A 115 -17.66 -11.91 16.11
C ASP A 115 -18.76 -12.57 15.27
N GLU A 116 -18.72 -12.43 13.95
CA GLU A 116 -19.64 -13.05 13.01
C GLU A 116 -19.05 -14.33 12.36
N VAL A 117 -17.73 -14.55 12.45
CA VAL A 117 -17.02 -15.72 11.92
C VAL A 117 -16.20 -16.37 13.05
N PRO A 118 -16.84 -17.05 14.02
CA PRO A 118 -16.19 -17.51 15.24
C PRO A 118 -15.09 -18.57 15.05
N ASN A 119 -15.07 -19.27 13.90
CA ASN A 119 -14.04 -20.24 13.52
C ASN A 119 -12.92 -19.62 12.67
N ALA A 120 -12.85 -18.30 12.53
CA ALA A 120 -11.81 -17.64 11.77
C ALA A 120 -10.41 -17.93 12.33
N THR A 121 -9.49 -18.30 11.47
CA THR A 121 -8.05 -18.46 11.78
C THR A 121 -7.31 -17.13 11.80
N LEU A 122 -7.83 -16.14 11.07
CA LEU A 122 -7.33 -14.78 10.99
C LEU A 122 -8.52 -13.83 10.81
N ALA A 123 -8.47 -12.68 11.45
CA ALA A 123 -9.41 -11.59 11.22
C ALA A 123 -8.65 -10.26 11.18
N GLU A 124 -8.97 -9.42 10.20
CA GLU A 124 -8.28 -8.15 9.98
C GLU A 124 -9.25 -7.04 9.58
N HIS A 125 -8.91 -5.79 9.93
CA HIS A 125 -9.56 -4.61 9.40
C HIS A 125 -8.61 -3.95 8.40
N ASN A 126 -9.08 -3.76 7.18
CA ASN A 126 -8.27 -3.33 6.05
C ASN A 126 -8.49 -1.86 5.71
N PHE A 127 -7.41 -1.09 5.70
CA PHE A 127 -7.40 0.32 5.29
C PHE A 127 -6.49 0.52 4.07
N LYS A 128 -6.96 1.30 3.11
CA LYS A 128 -6.22 1.56 1.88
C LYS A 128 -6.13 3.06 1.61
N TYR A 129 -4.94 3.49 1.24
CA TYR A 129 -4.61 4.89 0.98
C TYR A 129 -3.93 5.00 -0.38
N ALA A 130 -4.20 6.07 -1.10
CA ALA A 130 -3.52 6.35 -2.36
C ALA A 130 -3.13 7.82 -2.43
N VAL A 131 -1.91 8.09 -2.90
CA VAL A 131 -1.45 9.42 -3.29
C VAL A 131 -0.93 9.34 -4.73
N TYR A 132 -1.37 10.26 -5.56
CA TYR A 132 -0.86 10.46 -6.91
C TYR A 132 -0.16 11.80 -7.01
N LEU A 133 1.04 11.81 -7.59
CA LEU A 133 1.75 13.02 -7.94
C LEU A 133 1.59 13.25 -9.45
N GLY A 134 0.79 14.24 -9.82
CA GLY A 134 0.54 14.63 -11.22
C GLY A 134 1.69 15.43 -11.82
N GLN A 135 2.57 15.95 -10.96
CA GLN A 135 3.79 16.67 -11.32
C GLN A 135 4.88 16.43 -10.26
N VAL A 136 6.11 16.75 -10.58
CA VAL A 136 7.20 16.73 -9.61
C VAL A 136 6.93 17.80 -8.53
N PRO A 137 6.82 17.42 -7.25
CA PRO A 137 6.52 18.38 -6.19
C PRO A 137 7.68 19.37 -6.00
N THR A 138 7.36 20.64 -5.84
CA THR A 138 8.32 21.71 -5.51
C THR A 138 8.48 21.92 -4.01
N LYS A 139 7.57 21.33 -3.21
CA LYS A 139 7.57 21.34 -1.74
C LYS A 139 7.46 19.90 -1.24
N PRO A 140 7.94 19.61 -0.01
CA PRO A 140 7.76 18.27 0.58
C PRO A 140 6.29 17.85 0.59
N VAL A 141 6.04 16.58 0.24
CA VAL A 141 4.69 16.01 0.33
C VAL A 141 4.24 16.02 1.79
N PRO A 142 3.16 16.71 2.14
CA PRO A 142 2.71 16.79 3.53
C PRO A 142 2.09 15.48 3.99
N LEU A 143 1.90 15.33 5.29
CA LEU A 143 1.05 14.30 5.84
C LEU A 143 -0.42 14.63 5.52
N ILE A 144 -1.06 13.74 4.78
CA ILE A 144 -2.45 13.91 4.33
C ILE A 144 -3.40 13.54 5.46
N GLU A 145 -4.38 14.40 5.72
CA GLU A 145 -5.40 14.13 6.73
C GLU A 145 -6.14 12.82 6.44
N GLY A 146 -6.37 12.04 7.49
CA GLY A 146 -7.02 10.72 7.39
C GLY A 146 -6.10 9.58 6.94
N HIS A 147 -4.86 9.84 6.48
CA HIS A 147 -3.91 8.80 6.13
C HIS A 147 -3.20 8.27 7.38
N MET A 148 -3.62 7.09 7.86
CA MET A 148 -2.95 6.41 8.97
C MET A 148 -1.62 5.79 8.54
N LEU A 149 -1.51 5.32 7.30
CA LEU A 149 -0.26 4.93 6.64
C LEU A 149 -0.06 5.82 5.42
N GLN A 150 1.16 6.32 5.22
CA GLN A 150 1.50 7.13 4.06
C GLN A 150 2.94 6.88 3.62
N ILE A 151 3.15 6.72 2.31
CA ILE A 151 4.48 6.68 1.69
C ILE A 151 4.70 7.97 0.89
N VAL A 152 5.84 8.60 1.08
CA VAL A 152 6.20 9.86 0.40
C VAL A 152 7.64 9.81 -0.12
N PRO A 153 8.01 10.63 -1.11
CA PRO A 153 9.42 10.91 -1.40
C PRO A 153 10.11 11.44 -0.14
N ALA A 154 11.31 10.95 0.17
CA ALA A 154 12.05 11.41 1.35
C ALA A 154 12.69 12.80 1.13
N ASP A 155 12.86 13.20 -0.12
CA ASP A 155 13.36 14.49 -0.57
C ASP A 155 12.65 14.93 -1.86
N LEU A 156 12.95 16.12 -2.36
CA LEU A 156 12.33 16.69 -3.56
C LEU A 156 12.94 16.16 -4.86
N ASN A 157 14.02 15.39 -4.78
CA ASN A 157 14.69 14.86 -5.97
C ASN A 157 14.07 13.54 -6.39
N ILE A 158 12.91 13.60 -7.05
CA ILE A 158 12.30 12.44 -7.68
C ILE A 158 13.07 12.13 -8.96
N PRO A 159 13.68 10.93 -9.09
CA PRO A 159 14.39 10.53 -10.28
C PRO A 159 13.50 10.58 -11.52
N GLN A 160 14.07 10.93 -12.66
CA GLN A 160 13.33 11.07 -13.92
C GLN A 160 13.58 9.90 -14.89
N LYS A 161 14.43 8.95 -14.50
CA LYS A 161 14.80 7.82 -15.35
C LYS A 161 14.57 6.50 -14.63
N MET A 162 14.14 5.50 -15.38
CA MET A 162 14.08 4.12 -14.95
C MET A 162 15.46 3.63 -14.49
N GLY A 163 15.48 2.82 -13.42
CA GLY A 163 16.70 2.26 -12.83
C GLY A 163 17.38 3.15 -11.78
N GLU A 164 17.03 4.43 -11.72
CA GLU A 164 17.59 5.34 -10.71
C GLU A 164 17.04 5.03 -9.32
N PRO A 165 17.87 5.19 -8.26
CA PRO A 165 17.43 4.99 -6.89
C PRO A 165 16.56 6.17 -6.43
N MET A 166 15.47 5.86 -5.73
CA MET A 166 14.61 6.83 -5.07
C MET A 166 14.53 6.51 -3.58
N LYS A 167 14.75 7.51 -2.75
CA LYS A 167 14.55 7.38 -1.31
C LYS A 167 13.11 7.77 -0.96
N VAL A 168 12.42 6.88 -0.27
CA VAL A 168 11.06 7.11 0.23
C VAL A 168 11.02 7.03 1.74
N ARG A 169 9.98 7.60 2.35
CA ARG A 169 9.71 7.48 3.78
C ARG A 169 8.27 7.04 4.00
N VAL A 170 8.09 6.13 4.96
CA VAL A 170 6.78 5.64 5.36
C VAL A 170 6.45 6.16 6.75
N TYR A 171 5.26 6.71 6.88
CA TYR A 171 4.70 7.20 8.14
C TYR A 171 3.51 6.34 8.55
N TYR A 172 3.45 6.03 9.84
CA TYR A 172 2.28 5.42 10.47
C TYR A 172 1.80 6.32 11.61
N LYS A 173 0.53 6.72 11.57
CA LYS A 173 -0.07 7.67 12.53
C LYS A 173 0.80 8.93 12.69
N GLY A 174 1.27 9.47 11.56
CA GLY A 174 2.06 10.69 11.50
C GLY A 174 3.52 10.56 11.94
N LYS A 175 4.02 9.35 12.28
CA LYS A 175 5.41 9.12 12.70
C LYS A 175 6.12 8.18 11.74
N PRO A 176 7.41 8.39 11.44
CA PRO A 176 8.19 7.43 10.67
C PRO A 176 8.13 6.04 11.31
N ILE A 177 7.95 5.00 10.49
CA ILE A 177 7.82 3.61 10.97
C ILE A 177 8.87 2.70 10.37
N ALA A 178 9.56 1.95 11.23
CA ALA A 178 10.51 0.91 10.84
C ALA A 178 9.79 -0.39 10.47
N GLY A 179 10.38 -1.17 9.57
CA GLY A 179 9.92 -2.51 9.23
C GLY A 179 8.69 -2.57 8.31
N ALA A 180 8.13 -1.43 7.88
CA ALA A 180 7.09 -1.43 6.86
C ALA A 180 7.64 -2.01 5.56
N THR A 181 6.86 -2.87 4.90
CA THR A 181 7.19 -3.40 3.58
C THR A 181 6.99 -2.33 2.53
N VAL A 182 7.93 -2.17 1.60
CA VAL A 182 7.82 -1.27 0.46
C VAL A 182 8.05 -2.07 -0.81
N MET A 183 6.99 -2.27 -1.59
CA MET A 183 7.03 -2.88 -2.90
C MET A 183 7.37 -1.81 -3.93
N GLN A 184 8.30 -2.12 -4.82
CA GLN A 184 8.86 -1.14 -5.77
C GLN A 184 8.03 -1.02 -7.04
N ASP A 185 7.25 -2.03 -7.39
CA ASP A 185 6.44 -2.07 -8.62
C ASP A 185 5.17 -2.90 -8.38
N TYR A 186 4.20 -2.31 -7.73
CA TYR A 186 2.97 -3.00 -7.37
C TYR A 186 2.14 -3.45 -8.59
N ILE A 187 2.32 -2.81 -9.76
CA ILE A 187 1.55 -3.16 -10.97
C ILE A 187 2.17 -4.36 -11.70
N ASN A 188 3.50 -4.38 -11.88
CA ASN A 188 4.12 -5.41 -12.72
C ASN A 188 4.76 -6.54 -11.89
N ASP A 189 5.00 -6.31 -10.60
CA ASP A 189 5.59 -7.29 -9.68
C ASP A 189 4.90 -7.23 -8.30
N PRO A 190 3.59 -7.55 -8.24
CA PRO A 190 2.81 -7.48 -7.00
C PRO A 190 3.22 -8.54 -5.97
N ASP A 191 3.92 -9.59 -6.40
CA ASP A 191 4.42 -10.69 -5.57
C ASP A 191 5.95 -10.61 -5.40
N GLU A 192 6.52 -9.40 -5.42
CA GLU A 192 7.95 -9.15 -5.28
C GLU A 192 8.57 -9.98 -4.16
N ALA A 193 9.49 -10.89 -4.52
CA ALA A 193 10.05 -11.88 -3.60
C ALA A 193 10.89 -11.25 -2.48
N ALA A 194 11.47 -10.07 -2.71
CA ALA A 194 12.34 -9.38 -1.76
C ALA A 194 12.02 -7.87 -1.71
N PRO A 195 10.83 -7.49 -1.23
CA PRO A 195 10.46 -6.09 -1.10
C PRO A 195 11.37 -5.38 -0.08
N ALA A 196 11.59 -4.10 -0.26
CA ALA A 196 12.35 -3.31 0.69
C ALA A 196 11.63 -3.22 2.04
N LYS A 197 12.41 -3.03 3.11
CA LYS A 197 11.89 -2.73 4.45
C LYS A 197 12.38 -1.36 4.89
N THR A 198 11.52 -0.60 5.56
CA THR A 198 11.93 0.69 6.10
C THR A 198 12.90 0.54 7.27
N ALA A 199 13.92 1.39 7.30
CA ALA A 199 14.87 1.54 8.40
C ALA A 199 14.23 2.21 9.64
N ALA A 200 15.03 2.39 10.70
CA ALA A 200 14.56 2.98 11.97
C ALA A 200 13.98 4.39 11.82
N ASP A 201 14.44 5.15 10.84
CA ASP A 201 13.95 6.50 10.50
C ASP A 201 12.77 6.51 9.53
N GLY A 202 12.20 5.33 9.23
CA GLY A 202 11.09 5.14 8.30
C GLY A 202 11.49 5.18 6.83
N THR A 203 12.78 5.29 6.48
CA THR A 203 13.21 5.39 5.09
C THR A 203 13.49 4.03 4.46
N ALA A 204 13.28 3.95 3.15
CA ALA A 204 13.74 2.86 2.28
C ALA A 204 14.26 3.44 0.97
N THR A 205 15.24 2.77 0.36
CA THR A 205 15.71 3.10 -0.99
C THR A 205 15.17 2.04 -1.94
N ILE A 206 14.49 2.47 -2.99
CA ILE A 206 13.93 1.63 -4.04
C ILE A 206 14.53 2.02 -5.39
N LYS A 207 14.36 1.16 -6.40
CA LYS A 207 14.69 1.50 -7.79
C LYS A 207 13.42 1.70 -8.60
N LEU A 208 13.35 2.78 -9.36
CA LEU A 208 12.25 3.00 -10.29
C LEU A 208 12.33 1.97 -11.41
N ARG A 209 11.24 1.25 -11.66
CA ARG A 209 11.24 0.10 -12.59
C ARG A 209 10.60 0.40 -13.94
N ASN A 210 9.77 1.47 -14.03
CA ASN A 210 8.96 1.71 -15.21
C ASN A 210 9.21 3.08 -15.84
N GLN A 211 9.28 3.12 -17.16
CA GLN A 211 8.90 4.29 -17.95
C GLN A 211 7.38 4.39 -17.93
N GLY A 212 6.83 5.60 -17.78
CA GLY A 212 5.41 5.79 -17.55
C GLY A 212 5.05 5.62 -16.07
N ILE A 213 3.94 4.93 -15.77
CA ILE A 213 3.43 4.85 -14.41
C ILE A 213 4.33 3.99 -13.50
N ASN A 214 4.65 4.53 -12.32
CA ASN A 214 5.24 3.82 -11.20
C ASN A 214 4.25 3.83 -10.04
N VAL A 215 4.01 2.69 -9.41
CA VAL A 215 3.17 2.54 -8.22
C VAL A 215 3.97 1.82 -7.15
N LEU A 216 4.41 2.58 -6.16
CA LEU A 216 5.03 2.04 -4.95
C LEU A 216 3.91 1.69 -3.95
N MET A 217 4.07 0.59 -3.19
CA MET A 217 3.10 0.21 -2.18
C MET A 217 3.79 -0.03 -0.84
N ALA A 218 3.43 0.77 0.16
CA ALA A 218 3.79 0.50 1.54
C ALA A 218 2.73 -0.38 2.20
N ILE A 219 3.16 -1.40 2.96
CA ILE A 219 2.30 -2.30 3.71
C ILE A 219 2.77 -2.34 5.15
N TYR A 220 1.83 -2.16 6.07
CA TYR A 220 2.09 -2.26 7.50
C TYR A 220 0.94 -2.96 8.20
N VAL A 221 1.27 -3.90 9.09
CA VAL A 221 0.31 -4.55 9.97
C VAL A 221 0.50 -3.97 11.36
N GLY A 222 -0.53 -3.30 11.86
CA GLY A 222 -0.48 -2.59 13.11
C GLY A 222 -1.38 -3.22 14.19
N PRO A 223 -1.12 -2.91 15.47
CA PRO A 223 -1.96 -3.35 16.55
C PRO A 223 -3.33 -2.68 16.50
N THR A 224 -4.34 -3.39 17.02
CA THR A 224 -5.70 -2.87 17.17
C THR A 224 -6.20 -3.02 18.61
N ALA A 225 -7.14 -2.18 18.99
CA ALA A 225 -7.94 -2.34 20.20
C ALA A 225 -9.34 -2.94 19.89
N ASP A 226 -9.67 -3.10 18.60
CA ASP A 226 -10.95 -3.66 18.17
C ASP A 226 -10.94 -5.18 18.35
N LYS A 227 -11.85 -5.70 19.17
CA LYS A 227 -11.97 -7.13 19.48
C LYS A 227 -12.51 -7.98 18.32
N LYS A 228 -12.96 -7.34 17.25
CA LYS A 228 -13.49 -8.01 16.06
C LYS A 228 -12.39 -8.53 15.15
N VAL A 229 -11.14 -8.11 15.36
CA VAL A 229 -10.00 -8.46 14.52
C VAL A 229 -8.74 -8.71 15.35
N ASP A 230 -7.78 -9.41 14.76
CA ASP A 230 -6.47 -9.68 15.37
C ASP A 230 -5.51 -8.50 15.20
N HIS A 231 -5.66 -7.77 14.07
CA HIS A 231 -4.84 -6.62 13.71
C HIS A 231 -5.52 -5.73 12.66
N GLU A 232 -4.93 -4.59 12.39
CA GLU A 232 -5.28 -3.71 11.28
C GLU A 232 -4.22 -3.82 10.19
N GLU A 233 -4.64 -4.03 8.94
CA GLU A 233 -3.75 -4.00 7.79
C GLU A 233 -3.91 -2.69 7.04
N TYR A 234 -2.78 -2.04 6.78
CA TYR A 234 -2.71 -0.76 6.09
C TYR A 234 -1.91 -0.91 4.79
N ARG A 235 -2.46 -0.43 3.69
CA ARG A 235 -1.80 -0.34 2.38
C ARG A 235 -1.84 1.09 1.90
N ALA A 236 -0.68 1.64 1.56
CA ALA A 236 -0.57 3.01 1.05
C ALA A 236 0.23 3.02 -0.24
N SER A 237 -0.37 3.50 -1.32
CA SER A 237 0.32 3.68 -2.59
C SER A 237 0.80 5.11 -2.79
N LEU A 238 1.95 5.22 -3.48
CA LEU A 238 2.44 6.45 -4.09
C LEU A 238 2.59 6.19 -5.59
N ALA A 239 1.79 6.89 -6.38
CA ALA A 239 1.80 6.76 -7.83
C ALA A 239 2.28 8.05 -8.51
N PHE A 240 3.07 7.92 -9.56
CA PHE A 240 3.55 9.02 -10.40
C PHE A 240 3.99 8.49 -11.76
N VAL A 241 4.17 9.39 -12.73
CA VAL A 241 4.52 9.02 -14.10
C VAL A 241 5.91 9.55 -14.44
N LEU A 242 6.81 8.67 -14.91
CA LEU A 242 8.04 9.08 -15.55
C LEU A 242 7.77 9.41 -17.02
N PRO A 243 8.41 10.45 -17.56
CA PRO A 243 8.29 10.74 -18.98
C PRO A 243 8.88 9.59 -19.81
N HIS A 244 8.25 9.28 -20.95
CA HIS A 244 8.88 8.44 -21.94
C HIS A 244 10.07 9.17 -22.52
N LEU A 245 11.21 8.47 -22.60
CA LEU A 245 12.37 9.02 -23.30
C LEU A 245 12.03 9.14 -24.80
N PRO A 246 12.51 10.17 -25.50
CA PRO A 246 12.39 10.23 -26.94
C PRO A 246 13.06 9.00 -27.57
N GLU A 247 12.40 8.42 -28.56
CA GLU A 247 13.00 7.36 -29.41
C GLU A 247 14.18 7.90 -30.23
#